data_f3db70eb263c51f00d6cff963d230de5
#
_entry.id   f3db70eb263c51f00d6cff963d230de5
#
_cell.length_a   1.000
_cell.length_b   1.000
_cell.length_c   1.000
_cell.angle_alpha   90.00
_cell.angle_beta   90.00
_cell.angle_gamma   90.00
#
_symmetry.space_group_name_H-M   'P 1'
#
loop_
_entity.id
_entity.type
_entity.pdbx_description
1 polymer ?
#
loop_
_entity_poly.entity_id
_entity_poly.type
_entity_poly.pdbx_seq_one_letter_code
_entity_poly.pdbx_strand_id
1 'polypeptide(L)' 'MYEITDVIRDYLFVTLRLRNVQTGVTRDWEYWDDLEEWMCKEHGVKDLKGVVLKGLPRYGDWV' A
#
# COMPACT_ATOMS: atom_id res chain seq x y z
N MET A 1 2.77 -0.19 -12.28
CA MET A 1 1.77 -0.67 -11.33
C MET A 1 2.45 -1.44 -10.21
N TYR A 2 1.88 -1.39 -9.03
CA TYR A 2 2.42 -2.04 -7.85
C TYR A 2 1.34 -2.86 -7.17
N GLU A 3 1.69 -4.08 -6.79
CA GLU A 3 0.79 -4.93 -6.02
C GLU A 3 1.22 -4.91 -4.55
N ILE A 4 0.26 -4.73 -3.65
CA ILE A 4 0.53 -4.81 -2.22
C ILE A 4 0.58 -6.30 -1.86
N THR A 5 1.79 -6.81 -1.61
CA THR A 5 1.97 -8.22 -1.31
C THR A 5 1.88 -8.51 0.19
N ASP A 6 2.15 -7.51 1.01
CA ASP A 6 2.08 -7.66 2.46
C ASP A 6 1.85 -6.33 3.14
N VAL A 7 1.23 -6.37 4.32
CA VAL A 7 0.97 -5.20 5.14
C VAL A 7 1.50 -5.50 6.53
N ILE A 8 2.53 -4.77 6.95
CA ILE A 8 3.18 -4.97 8.24
C ILE A 8 2.85 -3.78 9.13
N ARG A 9 2.16 -4.04 10.23
CA ARG A 9 1.73 -2.99 11.16
C ARG A 9 2.69 -2.88 12.32
N ASP A 10 3.11 -1.66 12.60
CA ASP A 10 3.91 -1.34 13.77
C ASP A 10 3.13 -0.33 14.61
N TYR A 11 3.77 0.21 15.65
CA TYR A 11 3.08 1.05 16.63
C TYR A 11 2.44 2.30 16.01
N LEU A 12 3.21 3.05 15.22
CA LEU A 12 2.72 4.30 14.60
C LEU A 12 2.74 4.24 13.09
N PHE A 13 3.28 3.19 12.51
CA PHE A 13 3.50 3.12 11.08
C PHE A 13 2.92 1.84 10.52
N VAL A 14 2.59 1.90 9.25
CA VAL A 14 2.27 0.73 8.46
C VAL A 14 3.30 0.64 7.34
N THR A 15 3.87 -0.54 7.14
CA THR A 15 4.80 -0.80 6.05
C THR A 15 4.08 -1.61 5.00
N LEU A 16 4.00 -1.07 3.80
CA LEU A 16 3.42 -1.76 2.65
C LEU A 16 4.55 -2.37 1.84
N ARG A 17 4.49 -3.68 1.64
CA ARG A 17 5.41 -4.35 0.73
C ARG A 17 4.80 -4.32 -0.67
N LEU A 18 5.46 -3.61 -1.56
CA LEU A 18 4.97 -3.38 -2.91
C LEU A 18 5.84 -4.12 -3.92
N ARG A 19 5.20 -4.85 -4.82
CA ARG A 19 5.89 -5.53 -5.91
C ARG A 19 5.53 -4.84 -7.21
N ASN A 20 6.55 -4.40 -7.96
CA ASN A 20 6.33 -3.89 -9.30
C ASN A 20 5.91 -5.05 -10.20
N VAL A 21 4.72 -4.97 -10.78
CA VAL A 21 4.17 -6.09 -11.56
C VAL A 21 4.90 -6.31 -12.87
N GLN A 22 5.63 -5.32 -13.37
CA GLN A 22 6.40 -5.45 -14.60
C GLN A 22 7.79 -6.02 -14.37
N THR A 23 8.47 -5.55 -13.34
CA THR A 23 9.86 -5.95 -13.07
C THR A 23 9.99 -7.05 -12.03
N GLY A 24 8.97 -7.22 -11.19
CA GLY A 24 9.02 -8.16 -10.07
C GLY A 24 9.80 -7.67 -8.87
N VAL A 25 10.34 -6.46 -8.92
CA VAL A 25 11.11 -5.90 -7.81
C VAL A 25 10.17 -5.57 -6.65
N THR A 26 10.57 -5.98 -5.45
CA THR A 26 9.80 -5.74 -4.23
C THR A 26 10.46 -4.64 -3.42
N ARG A 27 9.67 -3.73 -2.90
CA ARG A 27 10.15 -2.64 -2.02
C ARG A 27 9.17 -2.44 -0.89
N ASP A 28 9.70 -2.01 0.26
CA ASP A 28 8.90 -1.68 1.43
C ASP A 28 8.79 -0.17 1.55
N TRP A 29 7.56 0.30 1.79
CA TRP A 29 7.27 1.72 1.98
C TRP A 29 6.58 1.90 3.32
N GLU A 30 7.08 2.83 4.13
CA GLU A 30 6.58 3.08 5.46
C GLU A 30 5.73 4.35 5.48
N TYR A 31 4.54 4.24 6.07
CA TYR A 31 3.60 5.36 6.17
C TYR A 31 3.03 5.43 7.58
N TRP A 32 2.40 6.56 7.90
CA TRP A 32 1.63 6.66 9.12
C TRP A 32 0.44 5.68 9.07
N ASP A 33 0.03 5.22 10.24
CA ASP A 33 -1.01 4.19 10.34
C ASP A 33 -2.35 4.60 9.73
N ASP A 34 -2.68 5.90 9.73
CA ASP A 34 -3.92 6.39 9.17
C ASP A 34 -3.99 6.22 7.64
N LEU A 35 -2.86 6.08 6.97
CA LEU A 35 -2.86 5.82 5.53
C LEU A 35 -3.56 4.50 5.20
N GLU A 36 -3.33 3.47 6.00
CA GLU A 36 -3.98 2.18 5.75
C GLU A 36 -5.50 2.32 5.79
N GLU A 37 -6.03 3.02 6.78
CA GLU A 37 -7.46 3.24 6.90
C GLU A 37 -8.01 4.01 5.71
N TRP A 38 -7.30 5.08 5.32
CA TRP A 38 -7.70 5.89 4.18
C TRP A 38 -7.72 5.07 2.89
N MET A 39 -6.69 4.26 2.66
CA MET A 39 -6.60 3.42 1.47
C MET A 39 -7.70 2.36 1.44
N CYS A 40 -8.03 1.76 2.57
CA CYS A 40 -9.12 0.79 2.63
C CYS A 40 -10.45 1.42 2.22
N LYS A 41 -10.70 2.66 2.63
CA LYS A 41 -11.91 3.37 2.23
C LYS A 41 -11.91 3.68 0.73
N GLU A 42 -10.78 4.15 0.21
CA GLU A 42 -10.67 4.52 -1.20
C GLU A 42 -10.89 3.31 -2.12
N HIS A 43 -10.39 2.16 -1.74
CA HIS A 43 -10.48 0.95 -2.55
C HIS A 43 -11.69 0.08 -2.20
N GLY A 44 -12.43 0.45 -1.16
CA GLY A 44 -13.60 -0.32 -0.74
C GLY A 44 -13.27 -1.71 -0.26
N VAL A 45 -12.11 -1.89 0.38
CA VAL A 45 -11.65 -3.19 0.85
C VAL A 45 -11.40 -3.14 2.37
N LYS A 46 -11.38 -4.31 3.00
CA LYS A 46 -11.06 -4.42 4.42
C LYS A 46 -9.58 -4.68 4.66
N ASP A 47 -8.89 -5.24 3.68
CA ASP A 47 -7.47 -5.57 3.76
C ASP A 47 -6.81 -5.11 2.48
N LEU A 48 -5.67 -4.44 2.62
CA LEU A 48 -4.91 -3.93 1.49
C LEU A 48 -4.12 -5.00 0.75
N LYS A 49 -3.91 -6.15 1.36
CA LYS A 49 -3.14 -7.22 0.73
C LYS A 49 -3.83 -7.66 -0.58
N GLY A 50 -3.08 -7.63 -1.67
CA GLY A 50 -3.60 -7.99 -2.98
C GLY A 50 -4.13 -6.82 -3.80
N VAL A 51 -4.22 -5.63 -3.22
CA VAL A 51 -4.65 -4.44 -3.95
C VAL A 51 -3.56 -4.02 -4.92
N VAL A 52 -3.95 -3.65 -6.14
CA VAL A 52 -3.02 -3.18 -7.17
C VAL A 52 -3.15 -1.67 -7.31
N LEU A 53 -2.02 -0.98 -7.23
CA LEU A 53 -1.94 0.47 -7.31
C LEU A 53 -1.34 0.88 -8.65
N LYS A 54 -1.81 2.00 -9.20
CA LYS A 54 -1.23 2.55 -10.43
C LYS A 54 0.16 3.11 -10.21
N GLY A 55 0.46 3.54 -9.00
CA GLY A 55 1.75 4.11 -8.63
C GLY A 55 1.96 4.01 -7.14
N LEU A 56 2.95 4.73 -6.61
CA LEU A 56 3.23 4.74 -5.19
C LEU A 56 2.11 5.45 -4.43
N PRO A 57 1.67 4.91 -3.29
CA PRO A 57 0.59 5.53 -2.53
C PRO A 57 1.01 6.87 -1.93
N ARG A 58 0.08 7.82 -1.97
CA ARG A 58 0.22 9.12 -1.32
C ARG A 58 -1.13 9.56 -0.80
N TYR A 59 -1.13 10.34 0.26
CA TYR A 59 -2.36 10.86 0.84
C TYR A 59 -3.10 11.72 -0.17
N GLY A 60 -4.36 11.35 -0.45
CA GLY A 60 -5.26 12.14 -1.27
C GLY A 60 -4.94 12.19 -2.75
N ASP A 61 -3.88 11.50 -3.20
CA ASP A 61 -3.46 11.57 -4.59
C ASP A 61 -2.78 10.26 -5.00
N TRP A 62 -3.41 9.53 -5.93
CA TRP A 62 -2.89 8.26 -6.43
C TRP A 62 -2.16 8.47 -7.74
N VAL A 63 -0.91 8.13 -7.73
CA VAL A 63 -0.06 8.28 -8.91
C VAL A 63 -0.09 7.03 -9.76
#